data_05bf816b02f42ae3e99a6e7cebfade06
#
_entry.id   05bf816b02f42ae3e99a6e7cebfade06
#
_cell.length_a   1.000
_cell.length_b   1.000
_cell.length_c   1.000
_cell.angle_alpha   90.00
_cell.angle_beta   90.00
_cell.angle_gamma   90.00
#
_symmetry.space_group_name_H-M   'P 1'
#
loop_
_entity.id
_entity.type
_entity.pdbx_description
1 polymer ?
#
loop_
_entity_poly.entity_id
_entity_poly.type
_entity_poly.pdbx_seq_one_letter_code
_entity_poly.pdbx_strand_id
1 'polypeptide(L)'
;MTVEELKKRVVRQIDKNRDTIIGIAQDIMVHPELGYKEFRTSKVVKQAFQDLGLMNIRENLAITGVSGSISSDQKTPNICVIGELDALVCPGHPYADPVTGAAHACGHEGQIASMIGCAIGLTESGAMEFLSGTVTFLGAPAEEYVEIEYREKLRREGKIKFLGGKQELLANKFFHNIDMAMMVHMAALGPRTKVVLSGTSNGFIGKLVKYKGKESHAGGAPHLGVNALNAALLGLIGIHMQRETFRDEDNIRVHPIITKGGDLVNIVPSDVRIETYVRGKSVEAIIDANKKVNRALLAGADAIGAQVEITDLPGYLPRLMCEPLDKVFQKNAVSLVGSHAVAAGIHGAGSSDIGDLTYVMPAIHPSCGGARGIAHSEEFIVNDPETAYVLPSKLLALTVVDLLWDNAFVGNRIIEEYRPVFSKDEYLHVWQKILEG
;
A
#
# COMPACT_ATOMS: atom_id res chain seq x y z
N MET A 1 -27.79 26.66 -1.34
CA MET A 1 -27.50 25.41 -2.08
C MET A 1 -27.68 24.24 -1.12
N THR A 2 -28.31 23.17 -1.55
CA THR A 2 -28.41 21.93 -0.74
C THR A 2 -27.19 21.05 -0.97
N VAL A 3 -26.92 20.09 -0.09
CA VAL A 3 -25.83 19.12 -0.27
C VAL A 3 -25.98 18.31 -1.57
N GLU A 4 -27.20 17.94 -1.93
CA GLU A 4 -27.47 17.20 -3.16
C GLU A 4 -27.24 18.04 -4.43
N GLU A 5 -27.52 19.34 -4.39
CA GLU A 5 -27.19 20.26 -5.50
C GLU A 5 -25.67 20.42 -5.65
N LEU A 6 -24.94 20.52 -4.52
CA LEU A 6 -23.48 20.56 -4.51
C LEU A 6 -22.88 19.28 -5.10
N LYS A 7 -23.34 18.11 -4.64
CA LYS A 7 -22.92 16.81 -5.15
C LYS A 7 -23.12 16.69 -6.66
N LYS A 8 -24.29 17.10 -7.18
CA LYS A 8 -24.55 17.12 -8.63
C LYS A 8 -23.58 18.04 -9.37
N ARG A 9 -23.23 19.19 -8.77
CA ARG A 9 -22.28 20.14 -9.36
C ARG A 9 -20.87 19.54 -9.41
N VAL A 10 -20.42 18.88 -8.34
CA VAL A 10 -19.13 18.16 -8.27
C VAL A 10 -19.06 17.06 -9.32
N VAL A 11 -20.06 16.17 -9.38
CA VAL A 11 -20.10 15.09 -10.36
C VAL A 11 -20.05 15.63 -11.78
N ARG A 12 -20.77 16.71 -12.08
CA ARG A 12 -20.75 17.34 -13.42
C ARG A 12 -19.35 17.82 -13.81
N GLN A 13 -18.56 18.36 -12.88
CA GLN A 13 -17.21 18.80 -13.19
C GLN A 13 -16.29 17.61 -13.44
N ILE A 14 -16.43 16.52 -12.69
CA ILE A 14 -15.68 15.28 -12.96
C ILE A 14 -16.03 14.71 -14.33
N ASP A 15 -17.33 14.66 -14.65
CA ASP A 15 -17.80 14.17 -15.97
C ASP A 15 -17.25 15.03 -17.13
N LYS A 16 -17.22 16.36 -16.96
CA LYS A 16 -16.67 17.29 -17.95
C LYS A 16 -15.16 17.06 -18.18
N ASN A 17 -14.44 16.67 -17.16
CA ASN A 17 -13.01 16.42 -17.19
C ASN A 17 -12.65 14.92 -17.35
N ARG A 18 -13.60 14.09 -17.73
CA ARG A 18 -13.47 12.64 -17.88
C ARG A 18 -12.24 12.25 -18.70
N ASP A 19 -12.07 12.85 -19.87
CA ASP A 19 -10.98 12.49 -20.78
C ASP A 19 -9.62 12.93 -20.24
N THR A 20 -9.55 14.03 -19.49
CA THR A 20 -8.34 14.45 -18.76
C THR A 20 -7.96 13.43 -17.70
N ILE A 21 -8.92 12.97 -16.89
CA ILE A 21 -8.70 11.97 -15.83
C ILE A 21 -8.19 10.66 -16.44
N ILE A 22 -8.83 10.17 -17.49
CA ILE A 22 -8.42 8.94 -18.20
C ILE A 22 -7.05 9.13 -18.83
N GLY A 23 -6.78 10.29 -19.44
CA GLY A 23 -5.47 10.60 -20.04
C GLY A 23 -4.33 10.58 -19.05
N ILE A 24 -4.53 11.10 -17.84
CA ILE A 24 -3.53 11.05 -16.74
C ILE A 24 -3.22 9.59 -16.36
N ALA A 25 -4.25 8.76 -16.17
CA ALA A 25 -4.04 7.35 -15.86
C ALA A 25 -3.25 6.63 -16.96
N GLN A 26 -3.64 6.83 -18.22
CA GLN A 26 -2.98 6.21 -19.37
C GLN A 26 -1.52 6.66 -19.53
N ASP A 27 -1.24 7.95 -19.29
CA ASP A 27 0.12 8.48 -19.32
C ASP A 27 1.00 7.84 -18.25
N ILE A 28 0.51 7.70 -17.01
CA ILE A 28 1.23 7.05 -15.92
C ILE A 28 1.41 5.55 -16.21
N MET A 29 0.37 4.88 -16.70
CA MET A 29 0.40 3.44 -17.00
C MET A 29 1.52 3.06 -17.97
N VAL A 30 1.80 3.90 -19.00
CA VAL A 30 2.85 3.62 -19.99
C VAL A 30 4.25 4.12 -19.58
N HIS A 31 4.38 4.72 -18.40
CA HIS A 31 5.64 5.19 -17.83
C HIS A 31 5.80 4.74 -16.37
N PRO A 32 5.76 3.43 -16.10
CA PRO A 32 5.79 2.92 -14.74
C PRO A 32 7.15 3.11 -14.09
N GLU A 33 7.15 3.49 -12.81
CA GLU A 33 8.35 3.69 -11.99
C GLU A 33 8.23 2.89 -10.69
N LEU A 34 9.34 2.27 -10.25
CA LEU A 34 9.38 1.49 -9.00
C LEU A 34 9.47 2.42 -7.77
N GLY A 35 9.08 1.89 -6.62
CA GLY A 35 9.01 2.63 -5.37
C GLY A 35 10.32 3.32 -4.96
N TYR A 36 10.20 4.53 -4.44
CA TYR A 36 11.29 5.47 -4.15
C TYR A 36 12.08 5.93 -5.38
N LYS A 37 11.54 5.71 -6.59
CA LYS A 37 12.12 6.12 -7.88
C LYS A 37 11.08 6.81 -8.78
N GLU A 38 9.89 7.12 -8.26
CA GLU A 38 8.71 7.66 -8.97
C GLU A 38 8.86 9.16 -9.30
N PHE A 39 10.03 9.57 -9.79
CA PHE A 39 10.35 10.98 -10.02
C PHE A 39 9.52 11.63 -11.12
N ARG A 40 9.17 10.86 -12.18
CA ARG A 40 8.33 11.36 -13.27
C ARG A 40 6.87 11.43 -12.83
N THR A 41 6.35 10.37 -12.23
CA THR A 41 4.97 10.28 -11.74
C THR A 41 4.71 11.39 -10.72
N SER A 42 5.63 11.61 -9.79
CA SER A 42 5.57 12.73 -8.83
C SER A 42 5.46 14.10 -9.52
N LYS A 43 6.22 14.32 -10.60
CA LYS A 43 6.15 15.57 -11.39
C LYS A 43 4.81 15.74 -12.09
N VAL A 44 4.23 14.66 -12.63
CA VAL A 44 2.90 14.69 -13.26
C VAL A 44 1.85 15.10 -12.22
N VAL A 45 1.87 14.49 -11.02
CA VAL A 45 0.96 14.84 -9.94
C VAL A 45 1.15 16.27 -9.47
N LYS A 46 2.41 16.71 -9.28
CA LYS A 46 2.71 18.10 -8.93
C LYS A 46 2.15 19.09 -9.96
N GLN A 47 2.36 18.82 -11.24
CA GLN A 47 1.85 19.70 -12.31
C GLN A 47 0.33 19.78 -12.27
N ALA A 48 -0.37 18.65 -12.11
CA ALA A 48 -1.82 18.64 -11.96
C ALA A 48 -2.29 19.46 -10.75
N PHE A 49 -1.59 19.40 -9.61
CA PHE A 49 -1.90 20.23 -8.45
C PHE A 49 -1.68 21.72 -8.71
N GLN A 50 -0.62 22.08 -9.44
CA GLN A 50 -0.36 23.46 -9.84
C GLN A 50 -1.43 24.02 -10.80
N ASP A 51 -1.81 23.22 -11.80
CA ASP A 51 -2.82 23.60 -12.80
C ASP A 51 -4.19 23.80 -12.16
N LEU A 52 -4.50 23.03 -11.10
CA LEU A 52 -5.72 23.16 -10.29
C LEU A 52 -5.65 24.29 -9.25
N GLY A 53 -4.50 24.96 -9.10
CA GLY A 53 -4.32 26.02 -8.11
C GLY A 53 -4.33 25.54 -6.66
N LEU A 54 -3.93 24.27 -6.41
CA LEU A 54 -3.83 23.76 -5.04
C LEU A 54 -2.77 24.53 -4.25
N MET A 55 -3.03 24.70 -2.95
CA MET A 55 -2.13 25.38 -2.02
C MET A 55 -1.20 24.36 -1.32
N ASN A 56 -0.17 24.89 -0.65
CA ASN A 56 0.75 24.12 0.20
C ASN A 56 1.35 22.90 -0.52
N ILE A 57 1.69 23.04 -1.79
CA ILE A 57 2.33 21.97 -2.55
C ILE A 57 3.69 21.67 -1.93
N ARG A 58 3.90 20.41 -1.53
CA ARG A 58 5.14 19.90 -0.93
C ARG A 58 5.63 18.73 -1.76
N GLU A 59 6.93 18.70 -2.00
CA GLU A 59 7.63 17.67 -2.78
C GLU A 59 8.63 16.92 -1.92
N ASN A 60 9.19 15.87 -2.49
CA ASN A 60 10.23 15.04 -1.86
C ASN A 60 9.78 14.47 -0.50
N LEU A 61 8.49 14.25 -0.33
CA LEU A 61 7.94 13.57 0.83
C LEU A 61 8.29 12.09 0.76
N ALA A 62 9.02 11.57 1.74
CA ALA A 62 9.55 10.21 1.66
C ALA A 62 10.20 9.95 0.28
N ILE A 63 11.15 10.81 -0.12
CA ILE A 63 11.93 10.83 -1.36
C ILE A 63 11.13 11.36 -2.57
N THR A 64 10.04 10.72 -2.99
CA THR A 64 9.33 11.04 -4.24
C THR A 64 7.89 11.48 -4.05
N GLY A 65 7.34 11.35 -2.85
CA GLY A 65 5.96 11.74 -2.57
C GLY A 65 5.71 13.23 -2.76
N VAL A 66 4.47 13.57 -3.10
CA VAL A 66 4.01 14.93 -3.35
C VAL A 66 2.63 15.15 -2.75
N SER A 67 2.40 16.30 -2.15
CA SER A 67 1.09 16.68 -1.63
C SER A 67 0.69 18.10 -2.01
N GLY A 68 -0.62 18.36 -2.03
CA GLY A 68 -1.21 19.68 -2.18
C GLY A 68 -2.54 19.73 -1.44
N SER A 69 -3.09 20.91 -1.17
CA SER A 69 -4.34 21.04 -0.41
C SER A 69 -5.26 22.12 -0.93
N ILE A 70 -6.56 21.94 -0.66
CA ILE A 70 -7.58 22.99 -0.75
C ILE A 70 -8.23 23.14 0.61
N SER A 71 -8.61 24.36 0.98
CA SER A 71 -9.20 24.62 2.30
C SER A 71 -10.34 25.63 2.18
N SER A 72 -11.33 25.49 3.05
CA SER A 72 -12.26 26.56 3.37
C SER A 72 -11.63 27.55 4.38
N ASP A 73 -12.41 28.54 4.82
CA ASP A 73 -12.01 29.45 5.91
C ASP A 73 -11.75 28.68 7.21
N GLN A 74 -12.60 27.71 7.53
CA GLN A 74 -12.40 26.74 8.60
C GLN A 74 -11.50 25.60 8.12
N LYS A 75 -10.31 25.46 8.68
CA LYS A 75 -9.27 24.54 8.19
C LYS A 75 -9.37 23.11 8.73
N THR A 76 -10.19 22.86 9.71
CA THR A 76 -10.38 21.53 10.33
C THR A 76 -11.83 21.08 10.20
N PRO A 77 -12.09 19.77 10.02
CA PRO A 77 -11.11 18.67 9.93
C PRO A 77 -10.32 18.66 8.63
N ASN A 78 -9.18 17.96 8.61
CA ASN A 78 -8.35 17.75 7.43
C ASN A 78 -8.45 16.30 6.95
N ILE A 79 -8.98 16.11 5.75
CA ILE A 79 -9.18 14.81 5.11
C ILE A 79 -8.07 14.59 4.06
N CYS A 80 -7.34 13.47 4.17
CA CYS A 80 -6.35 13.09 3.18
C CYS A 80 -6.93 12.12 2.14
N VAL A 81 -6.89 12.51 0.87
CA VAL A 81 -7.17 11.65 -0.28
C VAL A 81 -5.84 11.19 -0.87
N ILE A 82 -5.63 9.87 -0.91
CA ILE A 82 -4.33 9.29 -1.25
C ILE A 82 -4.41 8.56 -2.59
N GLY A 83 -3.37 8.70 -3.40
CA GLY A 83 -3.06 7.86 -4.57
C GLY A 83 -1.62 7.39 -4.48
N GLU A 84 -1.35 6.16 -4.85
CA GLU A 84 -0.02 5.53 -4.82
C GLU A 84 0.72 5.77 -6.13
N LEU A 85 2.01 6.14 -6.05
CA LEU A 85 2.80 6.57 -7.21
C LEU A 85 3.48 5.41 -7.92
N ASP A 86 3.80 4.33 -7.19
CA ASP A 86 4.71 3.30 -7.64
C ASP A 86 4.05 2.19 -8.46
N ALA A 87 4.88 1.53 -9.25
CA ALA A 87 4.61 0.30 -9.97
C ALA A 87 5.39 -0.87 -9.35
N LEU A 88 5.10 -2.08 -9.78
CA LEU A 88 5.79 -3.31 -9.37
C LEU A 88 6.54 -3.97 -10.53
N VAL A 89 7.42 -4.93 -10.22
CA VAL A 89 8.18 -5.66 -11.24
C VAL A 89 7.29 -6.74 -11.87
N CYS A 90 6.90 -6.54 -13.15
CA CYS A 90 6.11 -7.47 -13.94
C CYS A 90 6.52 -7.40 -15.42
N PRO A 91 7.68 -7.96 -15.79
CA PRO A 91 8.28 -7.77 -17.13
C PRO A 91 7.46 -8.35 -18.29
N GLY A 92 6.54 -9.29 -18.05
CA GLY A 92 5.62 -9.81 -19.06
C GLY A 92 4.41 -8.92 -19.35
N HIS A 93 4.18 -7.86 -18.54
CA HIS A 93 3.04 -6.97 -18.74
C HIS A 93 3.17 -6.15 -20.04
N PRO A 94 2.06 -5.92 -20.81
CA PRO A 94 2.11 -5.21 -22.10
C PRO A 94 2.70 -3.79 -22.04
N TYR A 95 2.62 -3.14 -20.89
CA TYR A 95 3.14 -1.80 -20.65
C TYR A 95 4.34 -1.79 -19.70
N ALA A 96 5.06 -2.93 -19.61
CA ALA A 96 6.26 -2.97 -18.77
C ALA A 96 7.38 -2.10 -19.35
N ASP A 97 8.07 -1.37 -18.49
CA ASP A 97 9.31 -0.71 -18.85
C ASP A 97 10.37 -1.74 -19.25
N PRO A 98 10.97 -1.63 -20.43
CA PRO A 98 11.87 -2.68 -20.97
C PRO A 98 13.21 -2.77 -20.21
N VAL A 99 13.57 -1.79 -19.42
CA VAL A 99 14.85 -1.76 -18.67
C VAL A 99 14.66 -2.26 -17.23
N THR A 100 13.62 -1.79 -16.56
CA THR A 100 13.36 -2.10 -15.14
C THR A 100 12.40 -3.25 -14.93
N GLY A 101 11.59 -3.59 -15.94
CA GLY A 101 10.47 -4.51 -15.82
C GLY A 101 9.31 -3.98 -14.99
N ALA A 102 9.32 -2.69 -14.65
CA ALA A 102 8.23 -2.06 -13.90
C ALA A 102 6.93 -2.04 -14.71
N ALA A 103 5.79 -2.28 -14.07
CA ALA A 103 4.47 -2.17 -14.66
C ALA A 103 3.41 -1.85 -13.62
N HIS A 104 2.38 -1.09 -13.99
CA HIS A 104 1.22 -0.82 -13.14
C HIS A 104 0.26 -2.03 -13.09
N ALA A 105 0.78 -3.21 -12.72
CA ALA A 105 -0.01 -4.44 -12.60
C ALA A 105 -0.77 -4.56 -11.25
N CYS A 106 -0.83 -3.45 -10.47
CA CYS A 106 -1.66 -3.30 -9.28
C CYS A 106 -2.72 -2.18 -9.41
N GLY A 107 -2.62 -1.34 -10.45
CA GLY A 107 -3.63 -0.29 -10.73
C GLY A 107 -3.41 1.02 -9.98
N HIS A 108 -2.19 1.33 -9.56
CA HIS A 108 -1.87 2.57 -8.85
C HIS A 108 -2.05 3.81 -9.74
N GLU A 109 -1.86 3.70 -11.05
CA GLU A 109 -2.18 4.77 -12.00
C GLU A 109 -3.63 5.24 -11.89
N GLY A 110 -4.54 4.30 -11.63
CA GLY A 110 -5.96 4.60 -11.40
C GLY A 110 -6.21 5.29 -10.07
N GLN A 111 -5.43 5.00 -9.05
CA GLN A 111 -5.49 5.70 -7.77
C GLN A 111 -5.05 7.17 -7.91
N ILE A 112 -3.96 7.42 -8.63
CA ILE A 112 -3.51 8.78 -8.91
C ILE A 112 -4.55 9.54 -9.72
N ALA A 113 -5.07 8.93 -10.79
CA ALA A 113 -6.11 9.55 -11.62
C ALA A 113 -7.38 9.85 -10.82
N SER A 114 -7.80 8.94 -9.93
CA SER A 114 -8.98 9.15 -9.10
C SER A 114 -8.79 10.22 -8.02
N MET A 115 -7.60 10.31 -7.42
CA MET A 115 -7.23 11.39 -6.50
C MET A 115 -7.26 12.75 -7.21
N ILE A 116 -6.65 12.86 -8.40
CA ILE A 116 -6.65 14.09 -9.20
C ILE A 116 -8.07 14.42 -9.66
N GLY A 117 -8.86 13.42 -10.09
CA GLY A 117 -10.27 13.60 -10.47
C GLY A 117 -11.14 14.09 -9.31
N CYS A 118 -10.88 13.63 -8.09
CA CYS A 118 -11.49 14.18 -6.88
C CYS A 118 -11.11 15.65 -6.69
N ALA A 119 -9.83 16.00 -6.84
CA ALA A 119 -9.35 17.38 -6.75
C ALA A 119 -10.02 18.29 -7.80
N ILE A 120 -10.09 17.85 -9.05
CA ILE A 120 -10.81 18.55 -10.16
C ILE A 120 -12.26 18.81 -9.75
N GLY A 121 -12.97 17.77 -9.30
CA GLY A 121 -14.37 17.88 -8.92
C GLY A 121 -14.63 18.91 -7.84
N LEU A 122 -13.82 18.90 -6.79
CA LEU A 122 -13.94 19.83 -5.66
C LEU A 122 -13.53 21.26 -6.02
N THR A 123 -12.45 21.43 -6.77
CA THR A 123 -11.90 22.74 -7.12
C THR A 123 -12.78 23.43 -8.17
N GLU A 124 -13.04 22.81 -9.31
CA GLU A 124 -13.78 23.44 -10.42
C GLU A 124 -15.27 23.64 -10.09
N SER A 125 -15.81 22.89 -9.14
CA SER A 125 -17.18 23.14 -8.66
C SER A 125 -17.28 24.31 -7.68
N GLY A 126 -16.16 24.82 -7.14
CA GLY A 126 -16.16 25.77 -6.02
C GLY A 126 -16.75 25.17 -4.75
N ALA A 127 -16.60 23.85 -4.54
CA ALA A 127 -17.23 23.15 -3.42
C ALA A 127 -16.78 23.70 -2.06
N MET A 128 -15.53 24.13 -1.94
CA MET A 128 -14.96 24.61 -0.67
C MET A 128 -15.61 25.89 -0.14
N GLU A 129 -16.37 26.64 -0.97
CA GLU A 129 -17.19 27.77 -0.53
C GLU A 129 -18.35 27.35 0.37
N PHE A 130 -18.75 26.07 0.33
CA PHE A 130 -19.91 25.50 1.05
C PHE A 130 -19.51 24.43 2.07
N LEU A 131 -18.24 24.09 2.13
CA LEU A 131 -17.69 23.05 3.00
C LEU A 131 -16.83 23.67 4.11
N SER A 132 -16.65 22.93 5.19
CA SER A 132 -15.82 23.34 6.34
C SER A 132 -14.71 22.33 6.57
N GLY A 133 -13.46 22.73 6.34
CA GLY A 133 -12.30 21.89 6.54
C GLY A 133 -11.23 22.05 5.46
N THR A 134 -10.30 21.13 5.47
CA THR A 134 -9.22 20.99 4.48
C THR A 134 -9.29 19.63 3.79
N VAL A 135 -8.96 19.61 2.52
CA VAL A 135 -8.68 18.36 1.80
C VAL A 135 -7.23 18.38 1.35
N THR A 136 -6.45 17.45 1.87
CA THR A 136 -5.06 17.20 1.46
C THR A 136 -5.04 16.07 0.45
N PHE A 137 -4.45 16.28 -0.71
CA PHE A 137 -4.20 15.26 -1.73
C PHE A 137 -2.76 14.82 -1.61
N LEU A 138 -2.53 13.50 -1.59
CA LEU A 138 -1.22 12.91 -1.38
C LEU A 138 -0.92 11.86 -2.45
N GLY A 139 0.07 12.12 -3.31
CA GLY A 139 0.77 11.09 -4.06
C GLY A 139 1.77 10.40 -3.13
N ALA A 140 1.42 9.22 -2.64
CA ALA A 140 2.25 8.44 -1.70
C ALA A 140 3.22 7.54 -2.47
N PRO A 141 4.53 7.52 -2.15
CA PRO A 141 5.49 6.65 -2.82
C PRO A 141 5.48 5.24 -2.25
N ALA A 142 6.08 4.30 -2.96
CA ALA A 142 6.65 3.05 -2.46
C ALA A 142 5.69 2.18 -1.62
N GLU A 143 4.46 1.96 -2.09
CA GLU A 143 3.51 1.04 -1.45
C GLU A 143 3.91 -0.42 -1.66
N GLU A 144 4.31 -0.78 -2.87
CA GLU A 144 4.74 -2.13 -3.21
C GLU A 144 6.06 -2.47 -2.50
N TYR A 145 6.04 -3.48 -1.63
CA TYR A 145 7.20 -3.84 -0.80
C TYR A 145 8.19 -4.71 -1.59
N VAL A 146 8.71 -4.15 -2.68
CA VAL A 146 9.66 -4.81 -3.60
C VAL A 146 11.05 -4.17 -3.52
N GLU A 147 12.05 -4.75 -4.21
CA GLU A 147 13.46 -4.31 -4.18
C GLU A 147 13.99 -4.13 -2.74
N ILE A 148 13.78 -5.13 -1.88
CA ILE A 148 14.06 -5.04 -0.43
C ILE A 148 15.52 -4.68 -0.15
N GLU A 149 16.48 -5.26 -0.87
CA GLU A 149 17.91 -4.94 -0.68
C GLU A 149 18.21 -3.46 -1.01
N TYR A 150 17.58 -2.89 -2.05
CA TYR A 150 17.71 -1.46 -2.40
C TYR A 150 17.16 -0.57 -1.31
N ARG A 151 15.93 -0.85 -0.84
CA ARG A 151 15.28 -0.06 0.20
C ARG A 151 15.99 -0.20 1.54
N GLU A 152 16.48 -1.38 1.89
CA GLU A 152 17.29 -1.59 3.09
C GLU A 152 18.62 -0.81 3.01
N LYS A 153 19.22 -0.68 1.83
CA LYS A 153 20.38 0.21 1.63
C LYS A 153 20.01 1.66 1.92
N LEU A 154 18.88 2.17 1.41
CA LEU A 154 18.40 3.51 1.73
C LEU A 154 18.19 3.72 3.23
N ARG A 155 17.66 2.70 3.92
CA ARG A 155 17.46 2.70 5.37
C ARG A 155 18.79 2.77 6.13
N ARG A 156 19.78 1.97 5.74
CA ARG A 156 21.12 2.00 6.34
C ARG A 156 21.86 3.33 6.09
N GLU A 157 21.60 3.96 4.97
CA GLU A 157 22.11 5.30 4.63
C GLU A 157 21.36 6.42 5.37
N GLY A 158 20.34 6.09 6.18
CA GLY A 158 19.53 7.06 6.92
C GLY A 158 18.59 7.92 6.06
N LYS A 159 18.36 7.53 4.80
CA LYS A 159 17.47 8.25 3.88
C LYS A 159 15.99 7.96 4.15
N ILE A 160 15.69 6.78 4.64
CA ILE A 160 14.37 6.34 5.07
C ILE A 160 14.48 5.55 6.38
N LYS A 161 13.37 5.45 7.13
CA LYS A 161 13.21 4.60 8.32
C LYS A 161 12.43 3.34 7.99
N PHE A 162 11.47 3.45 7.08
CA PHE A 162 10.56 2.40 6.65
C PHE A 162 10.66 2.13 5.15
N LEU A 163 10.41 0.88 4.76
CA LEU A 163 10.45 0.48 3.38
C LEU A 163 9.14 0.82 2.63
N GLY A 164 8.03 1.04 3.36
CA GLY A 164 6.76 1.50 2.82
C GLY A 164 6.59 3.02 2.94
N GLY A 165 6.02 3.65 1.91
CA GLY A 165 5.94 5.11 1.81
C GLY A 165 5.00 5.76 2.83
N LYS A 166 3.80 5.22 3.07
CA LYS A 166 2.87 5.77 4.07
C LYS A 166 3.41 5.61 5.47
N GLN A 167 4.14 4.52 5.75
CA GLN A 167 4.86 4.33 6.99
C GLN A 167 5.95 5.38 7.19
N GLU A 168 6.76 5.62 6.16
CA GLU A 168 7.81 6.64 6.19
C GLU A 168 7.22 8.05 6.40
N LEU A 169 6.11 8.35 5.74
CA LEU A 169 5.37 9.60 5.92
C LEU A 169 4.79 9.75 7.34
N LEU A 170 4.30 8.66 7.94
CA LEU A 170 3.82 8.65 9.32
C LEU A 170 4.99 8.88 10.30
N ALA A 171 6.11 8.20 10.10
CA ALA A 171 7.32 8.36 10.89
C ALA A 171 7.95 9.76 10.79
N ASN A 172 7.78 10.44 9.65
CA ASN A 172 8.23 11.80 9.40
C ASN A 172 7.16 12.87 9.69
N LYS A 173 6.11 12.48 10.43
CA LYS A 173 5.07 13.37 10.96
C LYS A 173 4.21 14.07 9.90
N PHE A 174 4.18 13.57 8.66
CA PHE A 174 3.31 14.13 7.62
C PHE A 174 1.82 14.08 8.03
N PHE A 175 1.40 12.96 8.61
CA PHE A 175 0.01 12.74 8.99
C PHE A 175 -0.41 13.40 10.31
N HIS A 176 0.46 14.17 11.02
CA HIS A 176 0.10 14.75 12.32
C HIS A 176 -1.09 15.71 12.25
N ASN A 177 -1.21 16.46 11.16
CA ASN A 177 -2.31 17.40 10.91
C ASN A 177 -3.39 16.83 9.97
N ILE A 178 -3.45 15.53 9.81
CA ILE A 178 -4.48 14.81 9.05
C ILE A 178 -5.39 14.10 10.05
N ASP A 179 -6.69 14.28 9.91
CA ASP A 179 -7.67 13.73 10.86
C ASP A 179 -8.28 12.42 10.37
N MET A 180 -8.36 12.22 9.06
CA MET A 180 -8.77 10.95 8.43
C MET A 180 -8.16 10.78 7.03
N ALA A 181 -8.12 9.55 6.56
CA ALA A 181 -7.56 9.21 5.24
C ALA A 181 -8.47 8.29 4.43
N MET A 182 -8.46 8.45 3.12
CA MET A 182 -9.16 7.56 2.21
C MET A 182 -8.45 7.44 0.87
N MET A 183 -8.55 6.26 0.30
CA MET A 183 -8.08 5.93 -1.04
C MET A 183 -8.97 4.85 -1.63
N VAL A 184 -9.01 4.72 -2.96
CA VAL A 184 -9.79 3.69 -3.64
C VAL A 184 -8.86 2.88 -4.52
N HIS A 185 -8.78 1.56 -4.28
CA HIS A 185 -7.98 0.65 -5.08
C HIS A 185 -8.72 0.21 -6.35
N MET A 186 -7.99 -0.11 -7.41
CA MET A 186 -8.54 -0.78 -8.58
C MET A 186 -8.52 -2.29 -8.39
N ALA A 187 -9.55 -3.00 -8.86
CA ALA A 187 -9.62 -4.45 -8.75
C ALA A 187 -10.29 -5.09 -9.97
N ALA A 188 -9.93 -6.32 -10.28
CA ALA A 188 -10.66 -7.15 -11.21
C ALA A 188 -11.88 -7.75 -10.49
N LEU A 189 -13.02 -7.09 -10.59
CA LEU A 189 -14.27 -7.51 -9.97
C LEU A 189 -15.15 -8.31 -10.94
N GLY A 190 -16.05 -9.11 -10.40
CA GLY A 190 -17.05 -9.81 -11.20
C GLY A 190 -17.98 -8.84 -11.96
N PRO A 191 -18.61 -9.26 -13.05
CA PRO A 191 -19.27 -8.37 -14.03
C PRO A 191 -20.44 -7.56 -13.47
N ARG A 192 -21.00 -7.95 -12.33
CA ARG A 192 -22.10 -7.23 -11.65
C ARG A 192 -21.63 -6.31 -10.53
N THR A 193 -20.42 -6.49 -10.03
CA THR A 193 -19.88 -5.72 -8.90
C THR A 193 -19.00 -4.59 -9.44
N LYS A 194 -19.33 -3.35 -9.12
CA LYS A 194 -18.52 -2.17 -9.47
C LYS A 194 -17.72 -1.64 -8.31
N VAL A 195 -18.20 -1.84 -7.08
CA VAL A 195 -17.55 -1.33 -5.86
C VAL A 195 -17.57 -2.43 -4.80
N VAL A 196 -16.43 -2.62 -4.14
CA VAL A 196 -16.29 -3.43 -2.92
C VAL A 196 -15.87 -2.50 -1.79
N LEU A 197 -16.63 -2.50 -0.70
CA LEU A 197 -16.35 -1.69 0.48
C LEU A 197 -15.05 -2.14 1.17
N SER A 198 -14.54 -1.33 2.08
CA SER A 198 -13.34 -1.68 2.84
C SER A 198 -13.55 -3.00 3.60
N GLY A 199 -12.51 -3.82 3.60
CA GLY A 199 -12.41 -5.01 4.44
C GLY A 199 -11.17 -4.92 5.32
N THR A 200 -10.94 -5.92 6.16
CA THR A 200 -9.66 -6.10 6.86
C THR A 200 -8.63 -6.75 5.94
N SER A 201 -7.35 -6.67 6.27
CA SER A 201 -6.31 -7.39 5.54
C SER A 201 -5.22 -7.89 6.48
N ASN A 202 -4.40 -8.82 6.01
CA ASN A 202 -3.19 -9.20 6.71
C ASN A 202 -2.22 -8.01 6.81
N GLY A 203 -1.44 -8.01 7.90
CA GLY A 203 -0.15 -7.33 7.95
C GLY A 203 0.99 -8.31 7.74
N PHE A 204 2.24 -7.85 7.88
CA PHE A 204 3.41 -8.71 7.79
C PHE A 204 4.65 -8.12 8.44
N ILE A 205 5.63 -8.98 8.74
CA ILE A 205 7.03 -8.64 8.98
C ILE A 205 7.82 -9.09 7.75
N GLY A 206 8.63 -8.19 7.18
CA GLY A 206 9.61 -8.50 6.14
C GLY A 206 10.85 -9.17 6.74
N LYS A 207 11.57 -9.97 5.94
CA LYS A 207 12.71 -10.72 6.45
C LYS A 207 13.79 -10.89 5.38
N LEU A 208 15.02 -10.55 5.76
CA LEU A 208 16.25 -10.91 5.04
C LEU A 208 16.98 -11.98 5.84
N VAL A 209 17.36 -13.06 5.19
CA VAL A 209 18.09 -14.16 5.81
C VAL A 209 19.36 -14.44 5.02
N LYS A 210 20.49 -14.52 5.71
CA LYS A 210 21.78 -14.85 5.12
C LYS A 210 22.41 -16.03 5.84
N TYR A 211 22.51 -17.16 5.14
CA TYR A 211 23.28 -18.31 5.59
C TYR A 211 24.74 -18.17 5.17
N LYS A 212 25.65 -18.39 6.12
CA LYS A 212 27.10 -18.36 5.92
C LYS A 212 27.68 -19.75 6.19
N GLY A 213 28.28 -20.31 5.17
CA GLY A 213 28.98 -21.58 5.22
C GLY A 213 30.50 -21.43 5.07
N LYS A 214 31.12 -22.47 4.52
CA LYS A 214 32.56 -22.51 4.22
C LYS A 214 32.76 -23.15 2.85
N GLU A 215 33.46 -22.46 1.96
CA GLU A 215 33.81 -22.96 0.64
C GLU A 215 34.80 -24.12 0.73
N SER A 216 34.66 -25.06 -0.21
CA SER A 216 35.61 -26.10 -0.49
C SER A 216 35.36 -26.66 -1.91
N HIS A 217 36.30 -27.43 -2.46
CA HIS A 217 36.12 -28.11 -3.72
C HIS A 217 35.04 -29.20 -3.60
N ALA A 218 33.89 -29.03 -4.29
CA ALA A 218 32.72 -29.89 -4.08
C ALA A 218 32.95 -31.37 -4.44
N GLY A 219 33.86 -31.67 -5.41
CA GLY A 219 34.20 -33.03 -5.79
C GLY A 219 35.44 -33.60 -5.04
N GLY A 220 36.46 -32.77 -4.82
CA GLY A 220 37.75 -33.23 -4.27
C GLY A 220 37.87 -33.19 -2.73
N ALA A 221 37.21 -32.22 -2.08
CA ALA A 221 37.30 -32.00 -0.65
C ALA A 221 36.02 -31.47 -0.01
N PRO A 222 34.84 -32.06 -0.29
CA PRO A 222 33.56 -31.56 0.25
C PRO A 222 33.50 -31.58 1.78
N HIS A 223 34.22 -32.48 2.43
CA HIS A 223 34.29 -32.63 3.87
C HIS A 223 34.98 -31.46 4.60
N LEU A 224 35.69 -30.60 3.90
CA LEU A 224 36.30 -29.39 4.44
C LEU A 224 35.39 -28.15 4.39
N GLY A 225 34.26 -28.27 3.68
CA GLY A 225 33.26 -27.21 3.51
C GLY A 225 32.11 -27.30 4.50
N VAL A 226 31.33 -26.22 4.55
CA VAL A 226 30.02 -26.15 5.23
C VAL A 226 28.99 -25.60 4.21
N ASN A 227 28.02 -26.43 3.85
CA ASN A 227 27.09 -26.11 2.77
C ASN A 227 25.92 -25.22 3.26
N ALA A 228 26.03 -23.90 2.98
CA ALA A 228 25.00 -22.92 3.35
C ALA A 228 23.66 -23.18 2.61
N LEU A 229 23.68 -23.77 1.40
CA LEU A 229 22.45 -24.07 0.66
C LEU A 229 21.68 -25.20 1.34
N ASN A 230 22.35 -26.26 1.80
CA ASN A 230 21.70 -27.32 2.54
C ASN A 230 21.11 -26.81 3.86
N ALA A 231 21.81 -25.91 4.57
CA ALA A 231 21.30 -25.27 5.78
C ALA A 231 20.03 -24.45 5.49
N ALA A 232 20.03 -23.66 4.41
CA ALA A 232 18.87 -22.91 3.98
C ALA A 232 17.68 -23.81 3.62
N LEU A 233 17.90 -24.89 2.88
CA LEU A 233 16.85 -25.85 2.52
C LEU A 233 16.23 -26.52 3.76
N LEU A 234 17.02 -26.91 4.76
CA LEU A 234 16.50 -27.44 6.01
C LEU A 234 15.66 -26.39 6.76
N GLY A 235 16.11 -25.15 6.81
CA GLY A 235 15.34 -24.04 7.39
C GLY A 235 13.99 -23.85 6.69
N LEU A 236 13.96 -23.90 5.35
CA LEU A 236 12.71 -23.81 4.56
C LEU A 236 11.79 -24.99 4.81
N ILE A 237 12.31 -26.21 4.85
CA ILE A 237 11.55 -27.41 5.23
C ILE A 237 10.96 -27.24 6.63
N GLY A 238 11.76 -26.75 7.59
CA GLY A 238 11.33 -26.47 8.95
C GLY A 238 10.17 -25.46 9.01
N ILE A 239 10.21 -24.41 8.21
CA ILE A 239 9.09 -23.46 8.08
C ILE A 239 7.83 -24.18 7.58
N HIS A 240 7.94 -25.01 6.55
CA HIS A 240 6.78 -25.73 6.01
C HIS A 240 6.19 -26.74 7.00
N MET A 241 7.03 -27.38 7.84
CA MET A 241 6.58 -28.26 8.91
C MET A 241 5.79 -27.52 10.02
N GLN A 242 5.96 -26.19 10.18
CA GLN A 242 5.20 -25.39 11.14
C GLN A 242 3.76 -25.11 10.69
N ARG A 243 3.38 -25.34 9.42
CA ARG A 243 2.06 -24.92 8.89
C ARG A 243 0.89 -25.50 9.68
N GLU A 244 0.98 -26.74 10.15
CA GLU A 244 -0.06 -27.37 10.97
C GLU A 244 -0.17 -26.77 12.39
N THR A 245 0.77 -25.94 12.81
CA THR A 245 0.76 -25.28 14.11
C THR A 245 0.19 -23.85 14.06
N PHE A 246 -0.15 -23.36 12.89
CA PHE A 246 -0.83 -22.08 12.71
C PHE A 246 -2.34 -22.28 12.80
N ARG A 247 -3.02 -21.36 13.48
CA ARG A 247 -4.49 -21.36 13.51
C ARG A 247 -5.02 -20.89 12.14
N ASP A 248 -6.10 -21.48 11.66
CA ASP A 248 -6.72 -21.10 10.41
C ASP A 248 -7.24 -19.66 10.44
N GLU A 249 -7.78 -19.24 11.60
CA GLU A 249 -8.28 -17.88 11.83
C GLU A 249 -7.21 -16.79 11.76
N ASP A 250 -5.94 -17.12 12.00
CA ASP A 250 -4.81 -16.18 11.95
C ASP A 250 -4.36 -15.88 10.52
N ASN A 251 -4.83 -16.65 9.55
CA ASN A 251 -4.56 -16.49 8.13
C ASN A 251 -3.07 -16.33 7.80
N ILE A 252 -2.22 -17.16 8.44
CA ILE A 252 -0.75 -17.05 8.28
C ILE A 252 -0.33 -17.43 6.86
N ARG A 253 0.56 -16.60 6.28
CA ARG A 253 1.21 -16.86 4.98
C ARG A 253 2.70 -16.59 5.09
N VAL A 254 3.52 -17.57 4.69
CA VAL A 254 4.97 -17.43 4.59
C VAL A 254 5.41 -17.92 3.22
N HIS A 255 5.98 -17.03 2.42
CA HIS A 255 6.37 -17.27 1.02
C HIS A 255 7.82 -16.87 0.80
N PRO A 256 8.80 -17.75 1.11
CA PRO A 256 10.22 -17.47 0.91
C PRO A 256 10.64 -17.65 -0.56
N ILE A 257 11.61 -16.82 -0.97
CA ILE A 257 12.38 -16.99 -2.19
C ILE A 257 13.87 -17.06 -1.85
N ILE A 258 14.63 -17.85 -2.62
CA ILE A 258 16.10 -17.84 -2.55
C ILE A 258 16.61 -16.85 -3.59
N THR A 259 17.17 -15.72 -3.12
CA THR A 259 17.71 -14.67 -4.00
C THR A 259 19.15 -14.96 -4.42
N LYS A 260 19.89 -15.77 -3.63
CA LYS A 260 21.22 -16.30 -3.97
C LYS A 260 21.37 -17.73 -3.41
N GLY A 261 21.65 -18.70 -4.28
CA GLY A 261 21.80 -20.13 -3.92
C GLY A 261 23.22 -20.67 -3.97
N GLY A 262 24.20 -19.86 -4.28
CA GLY A 262 25.61 -20.22 -4.49
C GLY A 262 26.15 -19.54 -5.73
N ASP A 263 27.43 -19.80 -6.07
CA ASP A 263 28.13 -19.13 -7.17
C ASP A 263 28.52 -20.13 -8.30
N LEU A 264 29.12 -21.28 -7.97
CA LEU A 264 29.61 -22.27 -8.91
C LEU A 264 29.27 -23.71 -8.47
N VAL A 265 28.98 -24.61 -9.42
CA VAL A 265 28.61 -26.00 -9.12
C VAL A 265 29.73 -26.81 -8.48
N ASN A 266 30.99 -26.48 -8.77
CA ASN A 266 32.17 -27.18 -8.24
C ASN A 266 32.71 -26.62 -6.92
N ILE A 267 31.99 -25.67 -6.31
CA ILE A 267 32.31 -25.07 -5.00
C ILE A 267 31.13 -25.30 -4.05
N VAL A 268 31.39 -25.72 -2.83
CA VAL A 268 30.39 -25.80 -1.75
C VAL A 268 29.88 -24.38 -1.45
N PRO A 269 28.54 -24.13 -1.57
CA PRO A 269 27.97 -22.79 -1.34
C PRO A 269 28.25 -22.25 0.07
N SER A 270 28.83 -21.05 0.16
CA SER A 270 29.14 -20.37 1.43
C SER A 270 28.31 -19.14 1.72
N ASP A 271 27.62 -18.57 0.72
CA ASP A 271 26.73 -17.40 0.85
C ASP A 271 25.39 -17.70 0.17
N VAL A 272 24.35 -17.93 0.99
CA VAL A 272 22.98 -18.18 0.50
C VAL A 272 22.03 -17.19 1.14
N ARG A 273 21.15 -16.58 0.34
CA ARG A 273 20.26 -15.51 0.77
C ARG A 273 18.81 -15.84 0.48
N ILE A 274 17.95 -15.48 1.42
CA ILE A 274 16.49 -15.68 1.32
C ILE A 274 15.81 -14.36 1.67
N GLU A 275 14.73 -14.08 0.94
CA GLU A 275 13.75 -13.06 1.27
C GLU A 275 12.40 -13.71 1.53
N THR A 276 11.66 -13.20 2.51
CA THR A 276 10.30 -13.66 2.81
C THR A 276 9.50 -12.63 3.59
N TYR A 277 8.18 -12.82 3.57
CA TYR A 277 7.25 -12.14 4.48
C TYR A 277 6.59 -13.16 5.39
N VAL A 278 6.41 -12.78 6.66
CA VAL A 278 5.56 -13.50 7.61
C VAL A 278 4.29 -12.69 7.77
N ARG A 279 3.22 -13.14 7.10
CA ARG A 279 1.92 -12.45 7.07
C ARG A 279 0.96 -13.06 8.08
N GLY A 280 0.09 -12.24 8.67
CA GLY A 280 -0.98 -12.68 9.56
C GLY A 280 -2.07 -11.64 9.73
N LYS A 281 -3.22 -12.08 10.25
CA LYS A 281 -4.43 -11.28 10.42
C LYS A 281 -4.35 -10.29 11.57
N SER A 282 -3.52 -10.56 12.58
CA SER A 282 -3.27 -9.67 13.72
C SER A 282 -1.79 -9.54 14.01
N VAL A 283 -1.41 -8.51 14.74
CA VAL A 283 -0.01 -8.26 15.16
C VAL A 283 0.50 -9.44 15.99
N GLU A 284 -0.31 -9.94 16.93
CA GLU A 284 0.02 -11.08 17.80
C GLU A 284 0.27 -12.35 16.98
N ALA A 285 -0.59 -12.62 15.99
CA ALA A 285 -0.44 -13.78 15.10
C ALA A 285 0.85 -13.68 14.24
N ILE A 286 1.19 -12.48 13.77
CA ILE A 286 2.43 -12.22 13.03
C ILE A 286 3.64 -12.49 13.92
N ILE A 287 3.66 -11.99 15.16
CA ILE A 287 4.76 -12.17 16.12
C ILE A 287 4.94 -13.66 16.46
N ASP A 288 3.86 -14.39 16.76
CA ASP A 288 3.93 -15.84 17.04
C ASP A 288 4.48 -16.61 15.83
N ALA A 289 3.96 -16.34 14.64
CA ALA A 289 4.44 -16.97 13.41
C ALA A 289 5.91 -16.64 13.13
N ASN A 290 6.32 -15.37 13.35
CA ASN A 290 7.70 -14.91 13.16
C ASN A 290 8.69 -15.66 14.07
N LYS A 291 8.33 -15.88 15.34
CA LYS A 291 9.13 -16.68 16.28
C LYS A 291 9.32 -18.12 15.80
N LYS A 292 8.26 -18.74 15.27
CA LYS A 292 8.32 -20.10 14.72
C LYS A 292 9.19 -20.16 13.47
N VAL A 293 9.07 -19.17 12.57
CA VAL A 293 9.89 -19.05 11.36
C VAL A 293 11.36 -18.86 11.73
N ASN A 294 11.70 -17.96 12.65
CA ASN A 294 13.06 -17.75 13.10
C ASN A 294 13.68 -19.02 13.69
N ARG A 295 12.91 -19.77 14.50
CA ARG A 295 13.37 -21.04 15.08
C ARG A 295 13.71 -22.08 14.00
N ALA A 296 12.87 -22.18 12.95
CA ALA A 296 13.10 -23.10 11.85
C ALA A 296 14.38 -22.74 11.06
N LEU A 297 14.59 -21.44 10.78
CA LEU A 297 15.78 -20.95 10.08
C LEU A 297 17.06 -21.20 10.89
N LEU A 298 17.05 -20.95 12.20
CA LEU A 298 18.16 -21.22 13.12
C LEU A 298 18.50 -22.71 13.19
N ALA A 299 17.47 -23.57 13.31
CA ALA A 299 17.63 -25.02 13.33
C ALA A 299 18.28 -25.55 12.04
N GLY A 300 17.93 -25.01 10.87
CA GLY A 300 18.57 -25.38 9.60
C GLY A 300 20.07 -25.04 9.57
N ALA A 301 20.46 -23.91 10.13
CA ALA A 301 21.88 -23.54 10.27
C ALA A 301 22.62 -24.49 11.21
N ASP A 302 22.08 -24.71 12.39
CA ASP A 302 22.67 -25.55 13.45
C ASP A 302 22.88 -26.99 12.95
N ALA A 303 21.88 -27.58 12.27
CA ALA A 303 21.95 -28.95 11.76
C ALA A 303 23.10 -29.20 10.77
N ILE A 304 23.57 -28.17 10.05
CA ILE A 304 24.64 -28.26 9.04
C ILE A 304 25.96 -27.69 9.56
N GLY A 305 25.96 -27.03 10.70
CA GLY A 305 27.11 -26.29 11.23
C GLY A 305 27.37 -24.97 10.49
N ALA A 306 26.36 -24.39 9.86
CA ALA A 306 26.42 -23.08 9.23
C ALA A 306 26.05 -21.97 10.23
N GLN A 307 26.38 -20.73 9.88
CA GLN A 307 25.86 -19.55 10.58
C GLN A 307 24.66 -18.98 9.81
N VAL A 308 23.72 -18.33 10.52
CA VAL A 308 22.61 -17.61 9.90
C VAL A 308 22.46 -16.23 10.54
N GLU A 309 22.30 -15.23 9.69
CA GLU A 309 21.91 -13.88 10.07
C GLU A 309 20.47 -13.66 9.62
N ILE A 310 19.59 -13.31 10.56
CA ILE A 310 18.16 -13.01 10.31
C ILE A 310 17.95 -11.54 10.62
N THR A 311 17.47 -10.78 9.66
CA THR A 311 17.09 -9.38 9.82
C THR A 311 15.60 -9.25 9.61
N ASP A 312 14.85 -8.95 10.68
CA ASP A 312 13.46 -8.61 10.62
C ASP A 312 13.29 -7.13 10.25
N LEU A 313 12.42 -6.87 9.28
CA LEU A 313 12.16 -5.53 8.76
C LEU A 313 10.71 -5.14 9.05
N PRO A 314 10.44 -3.87 9.39
CA PRO A 314 9.07 -3.38 9.50
C PRO A 314 8.34 -3.64 8.18
N GLY A 315 7.35 -4.52 8.19
CA GLY A 315 6.40 -4.73 7.11
C GLY A 315 5.22 -3.77 7.26
N TYR A 316 3.97 -4.26 7.14
CA TYR A 316 2.75 -3.46 7.29
C TYR A 316 1.89 -4.00 8.41
N LEU A 317 1.22 -3.10 9.15
CA LEU A 317 0.21 -3.51 10.13
C LEU A 317 -1.05 -4.04 9.41
N PRO A 318 -1.78 -5.00 10.01
CA PRO A 318 -3.06 -5.44 9.48
C PRO A 318 -4.04 -4.28 9.35
N ARG A 319 -4.78 -4.22 8.23
CA ARG A 319 -5.79 -3.16 8.05
C ARG A 319 -6.99 -3.40 8.95
N LEU A 320 -7.37 -2.38 9.70
CA LEU A 320 -8.59 -2.33 10.51
C LEU A 320 -9.72 -1.65 9.71
N MET A 321 -10.97 -1.88 10.11
CA MET A 321 -12.14 -1.23 9.52
C MET A 321 -12.53 0.03 10.30
N CYS A 322 -12.93 1.07 9.57
CA CYS A 322 -13.63 2.23 10.11
C CYS A 322 -15.06 2.26 9.56
N GLU A 323 -15.96 1.50 10.21
CA GLU A 323 -17.34 1.31 9.75
C GLU A 323 -18.11 2.64 9.57
N PRO A 324 -18.01 3.67 10.45
CA PRO A 324 -18.70 4.93 10.24
C PRO A 324 -18.29 5.63 8.95
N LEU A 325 -16.99 5.68 8.63
CA LEU A 325 -16.48 6.30 7.41
C LEU A 325 -16.85 5.47 6.17
N ASP A 326 -16.77 4.15 6.27
CA ASP A 326 -17.13 3.23 5.18
C ASP A 326 -18.63 3.33 4.83
N LYS A 327 -19.51 3.59 5.81
CA LYS A 327 -20.95 3.85 5.59
C LYS A 327 -21.20 5.14 4.80
N VAL A 328 -20.44 6.19 5.01
CA VAL A 328 -20.54 7.43 4.22
C VAL A 328 -20.16 7.15 2.77
N PHE A 329 -19.07 6.43 2.55
CA PHE A 329 -18.64 6.00 1.23
C PHE A 329 -19.67 5.09 0.56
N GLN A 330 -20.21 4.10 1.29
CA GLN A 330 -21.26 3.16 0.80
C GLN A 330 -22.49 3.89 0.29
N LYS A 331 -22.99 4.90 1.03
CA LYS A 331 -24.16 5.70 0.63
C LYS A 331 -23.93 6.33 -0.75
N ASN A 332 -22.75 6.89 -1.00
CA ASN A 332 -22.40 7.47 -2.28
C ASN A 332 -22.24 6.40 -3.37
N ALA A 333 -21.64 5.25 -3.05
CA ALA A 333 -21.51 4.13 -3.99
C ALA A 333 -22.90 3.63 -4.43
N VAL A 334 -23.81 3.38 -3.49
CA VAL A 334 -25.19 2.97 -3.78
C VAL A 334 -25.93 4.01 -4.63
N SER A 335 -25.73 5.29 -4.35
CA SER A 335 -26.35 6.38 -5.13
C SER A 335 -25.87 6.42 -6.58
N LEU A 336 -24.60 6.12 -6.85
CA LEU A 336 -24.01 6.20 -8.19
C LEU A 336 -24.21 4.93 -9.02
N VAL A 337 -24.10 3.74 -8.40
CA VAL A 337 -24.11 2.48 -9.17
C VAL A 337 -25.23 1.51 -8.78
N GLY A 338 -26.05 1.86 -7.79
CA GLY A 338 -27.12 1.00 -7.27
C GLY A 338 -26.60 -0.03 -6.26
N SER A 339 -27.46 -0.44 -5.33
CA SER A 339 -27.09 -1.38 -4.25
C SER A 339 -26.65 -2.76 -4.77
N HIS A 340 -27.15 -3.19 -5.92
CA HIS A 340 -26.81 -4.46 -6.57
C HIS A 340 -25.36 -4.54 -7.07
N ALA A 341 -24.72 -3.38 -7.27
CA ALA A 341 -23.33 -3.29 -7.76
C ALA A 341 -22.31 -2.97 -6.64
N VAL A 342 -22.75 -2.89 -5.39
CA VAL A 342 -21.90 -2.65 -4.21
C VAL A 342 -21.86 -3.90 -3.36
N ALA A 343 -20.67 -4.43 -3.13
CA ALA A 343 -20.44 -5.59 -2.26
C ALA A 343 -19.75 -5.18 -0.95
N ALA A 344 -20.00 -5.92 0.11
CA ALA A 344 -19.29 -5.76 1.37
C ALA A 344 -17.83 -6.20 1.22
N GLY A 345 -16.91 -5.52 1.91
CA GLY A 345 -15.53 -5.95 2.03
C GLY A 345 -15.39 -7.19 2.91
N ILE A 346 -14.45 -8.05 2.55
CA ILE A 346 -14.08 -9.24 3.32
C ILE A 346 -12.63 -9.13 3.79
N HIS A 347 -12.19 -10.09 4.61
CA HIS A 347 -10.79 -10.18 4.97
C HIS A 347 -9.95 -10.62 3.76
N GLY A 348 -8.92 -9.84 3.41
CA GLY A 348 -7.95 -10.13 2.36
C GLY A 348 -6.63 -10.65 2.93
N ALA A 349 -6.00 -11.63 2.27
CA ALA A 349 -4.68 -12.14 2.66
C ALA A 349 -3.52 -11.24 2.18
N GLY A 350 -3.80 -10.25 1.33
CA GLY A 350 -2.85 -9.21 0.93
C GLY A 350 -2.56 -8.23 2.07
N SER A 351 -1.66 -7.30 1.84
CA SER A 351 -1.29 -6.25 2.80
C SER A 351 -1.08 -4.94 2.06
N SER A 352 -1.32 -3.82 2.72
CA SER A 352 -1.04 -2.48 2.20
C SER A 352 -0.64 -1.58 3.37
N ASP A 353 0.24 -0.62 3.14
CA ASP A 353 0.75 0.30 4.17
C ASP A 353 -0.30 1.33 4.65
N ILE A 354 -1.48 1.40 4.03
CA ILE A 354 -2.62 2.09 4.63
C ILE A 354 -3.09 1.40 5.92
N GLY A 355 -2.79 0.12 6.10
CA GLY A 355 -3.03 -0.60 7.34
C GLY A 355 -2.49 0.16 8.53
N ASP A 356 -1.28 0.68 8.45
CA ASP A 356 -0.63 1.46 9.52
C ASP A 356 -1.42 2.73 9.90
N LEU A 357 -2.03 3.40 8.91
CA LEU A 357 -2.88 4.58 9.16
C LEU A 357 -4.16 4.21 9.92
N THR A 358 -4.71 3.01 9.67
CA THR A 358 -5.93 2.55 10.37
C THR A 358 -5.76 2.30 11.86
N TYR A 359 -4.56 2.37 12.40
CA TYR A 359 -4.30 2.28 13.84
C TYR A 359 -4.29 3.64 14.54
N VAL A 360 -4.07 4.71 13.77
CA VAL A 360 -3.85 6.05 14.33
C VAL A 360 -4.92 7.07 13.94
N MET A 361 -5.74 6.77 12.92
CA MET A 361 -6.82 7.64 12.46
C MET A 361 -7.89 6.86 11.68
N PRO A 362 -9.13 7.38 11.55
CA PRO A 362 -10.12 6.82 10.64
C PRO A 362 -9.56 6.74 9.22
N ALA A 363 -9.55 5.54 8.63
CA ALA A 363 -9.10 5.37 7.26
C ALA A 363 -9.91 4.27 6.55
N ILE A 364 -10.13 4.42 5.23
CA ILE A 364 -10.80 3.43 4.38
C ILE A 364 -10.04 3.16 3.10
N HIS A 365 -10.19 1.93 2.60
CA HIS A 365 -9.57 1.44 1.38
C HIS A 365 -10.53 0.52 0.61
N PRO A 366 -11.66 1.05 0.10
CA PRO A 366 -12.54 0.31 -0.80
C PRO A 366 -11.88 0.08 -2.16
N SER A 367 -12.51 -0.75 -3.00
CA SER A 367 -12.04 -1.02 -4.35
C SER A 367 -13.12 -0.73 -5.38
N CYS A 368 -12.73 -0.22 -6.55
CA CYS A 368 -13.55 -0.12 -7.75
C CYS A 368 -13.10 -1.13 -8.80
N GLY A 369 -14.05 -1.61 -9.58
CA GLY A 369 -13.79 -2.47 -10.74
C GLY A 369 -13.17 -1.70 -11.91
N GLY A 370 -13.22 -2.30 -13.10
CA GLY A 370 -12.73 -1.69 -14.35
C GLY A 370 -11.42 -2.30 -14.84
N ALA A 371 -10.84 -3.24 -14.09
CA ALA A 371 -9.74 -4.08 -14.53
C ALA A 371 -10.19 -5.53 -14.75
N ARG A 372 -9.39 -6.29 -15.48
CA ARG A 372 -9.47 -7.75 -15.66
C ARG A 372 -8.12 -8.39 -15.38
N GLY A 373 -8.09 -9.71 -15.23
CA GLY A 373 -6.87 -10.45 -14.89
C GLY A 373 -6.59 -10.51 -13.41
N ILE A 374 -5.47 -11.09 -13.04
CA ILE A 374 -5.03 -11.25 -11.66
C ILE A 374 -4.05 -10.12 -11.34
N ALA A 375 -4.26 -9.40 -10.24
CA ALA A 375 -3.31 -8.39 -9.77
C ALA A 375 -1.89 -9.00 -9.63
N HIS A 376 -0.86 -8.21 -9.95
CA HIS A 376 0.54 -8.60 -9.98
C HIS A 376 0.88 -9.62 -11.11
N SER A 377 0.06 -9.69 -12.16
CA SER A 377 0.34 -10.50 -13.34
C SER A 377 0.26 -9.67 -14.62
N GLU A 378 0.79 -10.22 -15.70
CA GLU A 378 0.75 -9.64 -17.04
C GLU A 378 -0.67 -9.48 -17.62
N GLU A 379 -1.65 -10.19 -17.03
CA GLU A 379 -3.04 -10.16 -17.45
C GLU A 379 -3.86 -9.02 -16.80
N PHE A 380 -3.28 -8.32 -15.80
CA PHE A 380 -3.98 -7.23 -15.11
C PHE A 380 -4.06 -5.99 -15.99
N ILE A 381 -5.18 -5.82 -16.67
CA ILE A 381 -5.38 -4.76 -17.67
C ILE A 381 -6.69 -4.05 -17.42
N VAL A 382 -6.68 -2.73 -17.55
CA VAL A 382 -7.90 -1.90 -17.51
C VAL A 382 -8.74 -2.15 -18.75
N ASN A 383 -10.00 -2.50 -18.56
CA ASN A 383 -10.96 -2.78 -19.62
C ASN A 383 -12.21 -1.89 -19.57
N ASP A 384 -12.43 -1.17 -18.48
CA ASP A 384 -13.49 -0.17 -18.32
C ASP A 384 -12.89 1.06 -17.59
N PRO A 385 -12.32 2.04 -18.36
CA PRO A 385 -11.71 3.25 -17.77
C PRO A 385 -12.70 4.11 -16.98
N GLU A 386 -13.99 4.08 -17.32
CA GLU A 386 -15.03 4.80 -16.58
C GLU A 386 -15.15 4.28 -15.14
N THR A 387 -15.24 2.97 -14.99
CA THR A 387 -15.33 2.32 -13.68
C THR A 387 -13.99 2.34 -12.94
N ALA A 388 -12.86 2.28 -13.66
CA ALA A 388 -11.52 2.24 -13.07
C ALA A 388 -11.03 3.60 -12.54
N TYR A 389 -11.37 4.70 -13.23
CA TYR A 389 -10.76 6.01 -12.98
C TYR A 389 -11.78 7.09 -12.60
N VAL A 390 -12.92 7.16 -13.33
CA VAL A 390 -13.90 8.25 -13.15
C VAL A 390 -14.85 7.97 -11.99
N LEU A 391 -15.32 6.74 -11.86
CA LEU A 391 -16.19 6.35 -10.74
C LEU A 391 -15.53 6.58 -9.37
N PRO A 392 -14.28 6.11 -9.10
CA PRO A 392 -13.62 6.37 -7.82
C PRO A 392 -13.34 7.87 -7.59
N SER A 393 -13.08 8.67 -8.62
CA SER A 393 -13.00 10.14 -8.51
C SER A 393 -14.27 10.72 -7.92
N LYS A 394 -15.45 10.31 -8.46
CA LYS A 394 -16.76 10.73 -7.96
C LYS A 394 -17.01 10.27 -6.53
N LEU A 395 -16.70 9.01 -6.22
CA LEU A 395 -16.89 8.44 -4.88
C LEU A 395 -16.07 9.16 -3.82
N LEU A 396 -14.80 9.43 -4.09
CA LEU A 396 -13.91 10.19 -3.20
C LEU A 396 -14.46 11.61 -2.98
N ALA A 397 -14.78 12.33 -4.06
CA ALA A 397 -15.25 13.70 -3.97
C ALA A 397 -16.61 13.82 -3.24
N LEU A 398 -17.56 12.93 -3.52
CA LEU A 398 -18.85 12.92 -2.82
C LEU A 398 -18.73 12.56 -1.35
N THR A 399 -17.79 11.69 -1.01
CA THR A 399 -17.50 11.34 0.38
C THR A 399 -16.89 12.53 1.12
N VAL A 400 -15.97 13.28 0.49
CA VAL A 400 -15.47 14.56 1.04
C VAL A 400 -16.60 15.54 1.28
N VAL A 401 -17.52 15.70 0.30
CA VAL A 401 -18.67 16.60 0.45
C VAL A 401 -19.52 16.22 1.67
N ASP A 402 -19.85 14.94 1.86
CA ASP A 402 -20.63 14.51 3.02
C ASP A 402 -19.90 14.72 4.36
N LEU A 403 -18.59 14.52 4.38
CA LEU A 403 -17.78 14.66 5.59
C LEU A 403 -17.62 16.13 6.03
N LEU A 404 -17.51 17.05 5.05
CA LEU A 404 -17.22 18.46 5.30
C LEU A 404 -18.46 19.39 5.21
N TRP A 405 -19.63 18.85 4.88
CA TRP A 405 -20.89 19.59 4.85
C TRP A 405 -21.36 19.95 6.26
N ASP A 406 -22.11 21.06 6.36
CA ASP A 406 -22.76 21.51 7.61
C ASP A 406 -21.77 21.62 8.79
N ASN A 407 -20.78 22.51 8.64
CA ASN A 407 -19.68 22.67 9.60
C ASN A 407 -18.92 21.37 9.90
N ALA A 408 -18.79 20.52 8.88
CA ALA A 408 -18.15 19.21 8.97
C ALA A 408 -18.76 18.28 10.04
N PHE A 409 -20.07 18.36 10.25
CA PHE A 409 -20.77 17.63 11.31
C PHE A 409 -20.48 16.13 11.27
N VAL A 410 -20.56 15.52 10.08
CA VAL A 410 -20.32 14.06 9.92
C VAL A 410 -18.85 13.73 10.16
N GLY A 411 -17.92 14.52 9.59
CA GLY A 411 -16.49 14.32 9.76
C GLY A 411 -16.05 14.43 11.21
N ASN A 412 -16.46 15.49 11.90
CA ASN A 412 -16.14 15.71 13.32
C ASN A 412 -16.66 14.57 14.20
N ARG A 413 -17.89 14.12 13.96
CA ARG A 413 -18.48 13.00 14.70
C ARG A 413 -17.67 11.71 14.53
N ILE A 414 -17.23 11.38 13.32
CA ILE A 414 -16.39 10.20 13.06
C ILE A 414 -15.07 10.30 13.82
N ILE A 415 -14.43 11.47 13.83
CA ILE A 415 -13.17 11.72 14.54
C ILE A 415 -13.35 11.58 16.05
N GLU A 416 -14.41 12.17 16.61
CA GLU A 416 -14.71 12.10 18.04
C GLU A 416 -15.04 10.69 18.54
N GLU A 417 -15.73 9.89 17.72
CA GLU A 417 -16.09 8.51 18.04
C GLU A 417 -14.92 7.52 17.83
N TYR A 418 -13.95 7.86 16.97
CA TYR A 418 -12.80 6.98 16.68
C TYR A 418 -11.88 6.83 17.90
N ARG A 419 -11.38 5.63 18.10
CA ARG A 419 -10.41 5.31 19.15
C ARG A 419 -9.16 4.72 18.51
N PRO A 420 -8.08 5.51 18.39
CA PRO A 420 -6.82 5.00 17.86
C PRO A 420 -6.26 3.89 18.75
N VAL A 421 -5.64 2.91 18.16
CA VAL A 421 -4.97 1.81 18.90
C VAL A 421 -3.74 2.35 19.62
N PHE A 422 -3.06 3.31 19.00
CA PHE A 422 -1.95 4.08 19.57
C PHE A 422 -1.88 5.46 18.90
N SER A 423 -1.18 6.39 19.51
CA SER A 423 -1.00 7.73 18.94
C SER A 423 0.03 7.74 17.79
N LYS A 424 -0.06 8.76 16.93
CA LYS A 424 0.91 8.96 15.83
C LYS A 424 2.36 9.13 16.33
N ASP A 425 2.54 9.65 17.55
CA ASP A 425 3.86 9.82 18.17
C ASP A 425 4.45 8.48 18.68
N GLU A 426 3.61 7.51 19.04
CA GLU A 426 4.03 6.19 19.50
C GLU A 426 4.43 5.24 18.36
N TYR A 427 4.13 5.59 17.12
CA TYR A 427 4.27 4.71 15.96
C TYR A 427 5.65 4.04 15.84
N LEU A 428 6.72 4.80 15.96
CA LEU A 428 8.09 4.26 15.89
C LEU A 428 8.37 3.24 16.99
N HIS A 429 7.90 3.53 18.21
CA HIS A 429 8.08 2.63 19.35
C HIS A 429 7.26 1.35 19.23
N VAL A 430 6.07 1.43 18.65
CA VAL A 430 5.25 0.24 18.37
C VAL A 430 5.96 -0.71 17.43
N TRP A 431 6.50 -0.21 16.31
CA TRP A 431 7.26 -1.06 15.39
C TRP A 431 8.53 -1.64 16.02
N GLN A 432 9.24 -0.87 16.83
CA GLN A 432 10.38 -1.40 17.58
C GLN A 432 9.97 -2.58 18.45
N LYS A 433 8.90 -2.47 19.22
CA LYS A 433 8.38 -3.58 20.04
C LYS A 433 7.95 -4.79 19.21
N ILE A 434 7.32 -4.60 18.07
CA ILE A 434 6.91 -5.70 17.18
C ILE A 434 8.13 -6.49 16.68
N LEU A 435 9.22 -5.81 16.36
CA LEU A 435 10.45 -6.45 15.88
C LEU A 435 11.28 -7.11 17.00
N GLU A 436 11.16 -6.63 18.22
CA GLU A 436 11.81 -7.25 19.40
C GLU A 436 11.07 -8.52 19.86
N GLY A 437 9.78 -8.70 19.51
CA GLY A 437 8.96 -9.89 19.77
C GLY A 437 8.37 -9.98 21.13
#